data_35066caeaeeaea24efac41d22f4b9b8b
#
_entry.id   35066caeaeeaea24efac41d22f4b9b8b
#
_cell.length_a   1.000
_cell.length_b   1.000
_cell.length_c   1.000
_cell.angle_alpha   90.00
_cell.angle_beta   90.00
_cell.angle_gamma   90.00
#
_symmetry.space_group_name_H-M   'P 1'
#
loop_
_entity.id
_entity.type
_entity.pdbx_description
1 polymer ?
#
loop_
_entity_poly.entity_id
_entity_poly.type
_entity_poly.pdbx_seq_one_letter_code
_entity_poly.pdbx_strand_id
1 'polypeptide(L)'
;MPRTRTSDVQDRLRSQTTLAARLLTFLAVFAAAPAQANEPAKPASRAEAIAIIADARKIVTPNGVERLEKVRIGGIDQWISIRGTDRRNPVLLHIHGGPGYISIPMSWWFSRGWEEYFTIVQWDQRAAGKTHLLTDPAAIAPTLTRERMIADAEEMAGWVRREFGKDKIFVLGHSWGSFLGLQLAQRHPEWLHAYIGVCQLIDGPENERRGWRFAMDAARRAGNAEAVRELEAIAPYGAPGRTIPIKDIYVERKWMGYYGGVMAYRRDNKTDSDLARLSPDYSDGEIGRLWEGNEFATPYLLPELLTLDLTTIRKLAVPLILFEGRHDRNVNSEVAAAWFDTVEAPEKHLVWFEHSAHIPMTEEPGKFLLSLVRFARPIAEKAGSGEHLDTAW
;
A
#
# COMPACT_ATOMS: atom_id res chain seq x y z
N MET A 1 79.27 29.83 1.39
CA MET A 1 78.41 30.98 1.09
C MET A 1 77.07 30.46 0.61
N PRO A 2 75.95 30.72 1.30
CA PRO A 2 74.66 30.16 0.92
C PRO A 2 73.94 31.10 -0.07
N ARG A 3 73.34 30.49 -1.12
CA ARG A 3 72.47 31.19 -2.07
C ARG A 3 71.03 31.10 -1.63
N THR A 4 70.50 32.22 -1.43
CA THR A 4 69.19 32.81 -1.08
C THR A 4 67.95 32.03 -1.55
N ARG A 5 67.10 31.78 -0.54
CA ARG A 5 65.68 31.39 -0.62
C ARG A 5 64.79 32.58 -1.05
N THR A 6 64.62 32.84 -2.32
CA THR A 6 63.68 33.88 -2.79
C THR A 6 62.76 33.41 -3.94
N SER A 7 62.93 32.19 -4.50
CA SER A 7 62.08 31.67 -5.57
C SER A 7 60.80 30.96 -5.08
N ASP A 8 60.81 30.40 -3.89
CA ASP A 8 59.68 29.59 -3.38
C ASP A 8 58.45 30.42 -2.88
N VAL A 9 58.64 31.69 -2.58
CA VAL A 9 57.54 32.55 -2.08
C VAL A 9 56.74 33.13 -3.26
N GLN A 10 57.36 33.41 -4.38
CA GLN A 10 56.66 33.95 -5.56
C GLN A 10 55.83 32.88 -6.30
N ASP A 11 56.23 31.61 -6.29
CA ASP A 11 55.47 30.52 -6.91
C ASP A 11 54.26 30.12 -6.02
N ARG A 12 54.37 30.21 -4.72
CA ARG A 12 53.20 29.99 -3.82
C ARG A 12 52.15 31.10 -3.91
N LEU A 13 52.55 32.34 -4.12
CA LEU A 13 51.62 33.47 -4.32
C LEU A 13 50.93 33.42 -5.69
N ARG A 14 51.55 32.90 -6.74
CA ARG A 14 50.94 32.73 -8.06
C ARG A 14 49.95 31.55 -8.08
N SER A 15 50.18 30.46 -7.31
CA SER A 15 49.27 29.36 -7.20
C SER A 15 48.01 29.69 -6.39
N GLN A 16 48.11 30.54 -5.38
CA GLN A 16 46.95 30.98 -4.58
C GLN A 16 46.05 31.98 -5.32
N THR A 17 46.61 32.84 -6.17
CA THR A 17 45.84 33.76 -7.00
C THR A 17 45.11 33.05 -8.13
N THR A 18 45.66 31.95 -8.68
CA THR A 18 44.97 31.14 -9.71
C THR A 18 43.85 30.27 -9.12
N LEU A 19 44.00 29.82 -7.90
CA LEU A 19 42.95 29.06 -7.20
C LEU A 19 41.75 29.95 -6.77
N ALA A 20 42.07 31.15 -6.28
CA ALA A 20 41.05 32.17 -5.91
C ALA A 20 40.27 32.67 -7.14
N ALA A 21 40.97 32.84 -8.31
CA ALA A 21 40.30 33.24 -9.54
C ALA A 21 39.39 32.13 -10.11
N ARG A 22 39.75 30.83 -9.95
CA ARG A 22 38.92 29.72 -10.37
C ARG A 22 37.74 29.48 -9.43
N LEU A 23 37.83 29.74 -8.13
CA LEU A 23 36.68 29.70 -7.19
C LEU A 23 35.72 30.87 -7.42
N LEU A 24 36.20 32.04 -7.77
CA LEU A 24 35.33 33.18 -8.11
C LEU A 24 34.59 33.01 -9.44
N THR A 25 35.16 32.27 -10.40
CA THR A 25 34.48 32.00 -11.66
C THR A 25 33.38 30.94 -11.49
N PHE A 26 33.50 30.02 -10.52
CA PHE A 26 32.45 29.03 -10.22
C PHE A 26 31.29 29.64 -9.38
N LEU A 27 31.54 30.64 -8.59
CA LEU A 27 30.51 31.39 -7.85
C LEU A 27 29.76 32.41 -8.73
N ALA A 28 30.35 32.87 -9.82
CA ALA A 28 29.71 33.83 -10.73
C ALA A 28 28.66 33.20 -11.67
N VAL A 29 28.62 31.84 -11.81
CA VAL A 29 27.62 31.18 -12.63
C VAL A 29 26.28 31.02 -11.90
N PHE A 30 26.25 31.18 -10.57
CA PHE A 30 25.03 31.16 -9.77
C PHE A 30 24.47 32.54 -9.39
N ALA A 31 25.12 33.60 -9.80
CA ALA A 31 24.61 34.98 -9.66
C ALA A 31 23.94 35.45 -10.98
N ALA A 32 23.18 34.55 -11.66
CA ALA A 32 22.15 35.03 -12.55
C ALA A 32 21.09 35.73 -11.71
N ALA A 33 20.83 36.99 -12.01
CA ALA A 33 19.82 37.82 -11.37
C ALA A 33 18.56 36.98 -11.11
N PRO A 34 17.88 37.16 -9.97
CA PRO A 34 16.60 36.55 -9.81
C PRO A 34 15.70 37.11 -10.94
N ALA A 35 15.46 36.30 -11.98
CA ALA A 35 14.20 36.42 -12.64
C ALA A 35 13.21 36.39 -11.46
N GLN A 36 12.42 37.42 -11.28
CA GLN A 36 11.25 37.36 -10.42
C GLN A 36 10.42 36.21 -10.98
N ALA A 37 10.71 35.00 -10.49
CA ALA A 37 9.83 33.88 -10.65
C ALA A 37 8.57 34.37 -9.94
N ASN A 38 7.57 34.80 -10.71
CA ASN A 38 6.23 34.91 -10.18
C ASN A 38 5.99 33.62 -9.44
N GLU A 39 5.72 33.70 -8.14
CA GLU A 39 5.35 32.51 -7.40
C GLU A 39 4.30 31.78 -8.24
N PRO A 40 4.48 30.49 -8.55
CA PRO A 40 3.52 29.79 -9.34
C PRO A 40 2.15 29.95 -8.68
N ALA A 41 1.18 30.41 -9.43
CA ALA A 41 -0.16 30.59 -8.92
C ALA A 41 -0.66 29.28 -8.32
N LYS A 42 -1.33 29.33 -7.17
CA LYS A 42 -1.92 28.15 -6.56
C LYS A 42 -2.88 27.52 -7.58
N PRO A 43 -2.95 26.17 -7.66
CA PRO A 43 -3.91 25.50 -8.53
C PRO A 43 -5.33 26.05 -8.27
N ALA A 44 -5.99 26.56 -9.30
CA ALA A 44 -7.30 27.18 -9.18
C ALA A 44 -8.44 26.14 -9.10
N SER A 45 -8.15 24.89 -9.46
CA SER A 45 -9.12 23.80 -9.49
C SER A 45 -8.48 22.46 -9.20
N ARG A 46 -9.32 21.44 -8.89
CA ARG A 46 -8.87 20.04 -8.81
C ARG A 46 -8.25 19.60 -10.14
N ALA A 47 -8.85 19.97 -11.28
CA ALA A 47 -8.33 19.58 -12.60
C ALA A 47 -6.89 20.05 -12.82
N GLU A 48 -6.55 21.27 -12.40
CA GLU A 48 -5.20 21.80 -12.48
C GLU A 48 -4.26 21.08 -11.52
N ALA A 49 -4.68 20.81 -10.28
CA ALA A 49 -3.88 20.08 -9.31
C ALA A 49 -3.56 18.63 -9.77
N ILE A 50 -4.55 17.91 -10.30
CA ILE A 50 -4.33 16.55 -10.80
C ILE A 50 -3.49 16.52 -12.09
N ALA A 51 -3.55 17.56 -12.94
CA ALA A 51 -2.69 17.67 -14.11
C ALA A 51 -1.20 17.79 -13.71
N ILE A 52 -0.89 18.57 -12.67
CA ILE A 52 0.47 18.67 -12.11
C ILE A 52 0.92 17.32 -11.57
N ILE A 53 0.08 16.62 -10.82
CA ILE A 53 0.39 15.29 -10.27
C ILE A 53 0.62 14.29 -11.41
N ALA A 54 -0.25 14.27 -12.42
CA ALA A 54 -0.13 13.39 -13.58
C ALA A 54 1.18 13.61 -14.34
N ASP A 55 1.54 14.89 -14.58
CA ASP A 55 2.80 15.22 -15.25
C ASP A 55 4.02 14.80 -14.43
N ALA A 56 4.03 15.09 -13.14
CA ALA A 56 5.11 14.70 -12.23
C ALA A 56 5.27 13.16 -12.08
N ARG A 57 4.18 12.40 -12.32
CA ARG A 57 4.16 10.93 -12.25
C ARG A 57 4.39 10.25 -13.59
N LYS A 58 4.44 10.99 -14.69
CA LYS A 58 4.57 10.43 -16.03
C LYS A 58 5.81 9.55 -16.12
N ILE A 59 5.62 8.35 -16.62
CA ILE A 59 6.71 7.40 -16.88
C ILE A 59 7.26 7.70 -18.26
N VAL A 60 8.50 8.20 -18.31
CA VAL A 60 9.16 8.65 -19.54
C VAL A 60 10.32 7.74 -19.97
N THR A 61 10.59 6.69 -19.22
CA THR A 61 11.67 5.73 -19.51
C THR A 61 11.33 4.88 -20.74
N PRO A 62 12.31 4.52 -21.59
CA PRO A 62 12.04 3.77 -22.84
C PRO A 62 11.35 2.43 -22.64
N ASN A 63 11.64 1.73 -21.54
CA ASN A 63 11.04 0.43 -21.20
C ASN A 63 9.88 0.56 -20.19
N GLY A 64 9.43 1.78 -19.92
CA GLY A 64 8.38 2.03 -18.97
C GLY A 64 7.01 1.50 -19.40
N VAL A 65 6.13 1.32 -18.43
CA VAL A 65 4.73 0.97 -18.64
C VAL A 65 3.84 1.85 -17.76
N GLU A 66 2.82 2.42 -18.40
CA GLU A 66 1.79 3.23 -17.74
C GLU A 66 0.46 2.95 -18.44
N ARG A 67 -0.42 2.19 -17.78
CA ARG A 67 -1.72 1.77 -18.34
C ARG A 67 -2.79 1.82 -17.26
N LEU A 68 -3.96 2.32 -17.61
CA LEU A 68 -5.19 2.21 -16.82
C LEU A 68 -6.23 1.60 -17.74
N GLU A 69 -6.62 0.35 -17.50
CA GLU A 69 -7.43 -0.42 -18.45
C GLU A 69 -8.33 -1.43 -17.76
N LYS A 70 -9.19 -2.05 -18.56
CA LYS A 70 -10.09 -3.13 -18.13
C LYS A 70 -9.56 -4.47 -18.61
N VAL A 71 -9.67 -5.45 -17.71
CA VAL A 71 -9.39 -6.86 -18.04
C VAL A 71 -10.60 -7.73 -17.67
N ARG A 72 -10.83 -8.79 -18.45
CA ARG A 72 -11.93 -9.73 -18.20
C ARG A 72 -11.50 -10.72 -17.13
N ILE A 73 -12.09 -10.63 -15.93
CA ILE A 73 -11.80 -11.50 -14.78
C ILE A 73 -13.14 -11.93 -14.18
N GLY A 74 -13.30 -13.21 -13.92
CA GLY A 74 -14.50 -13.75 -13.29
C GLY A 74 -15.79 -13.41 -14.03
N GLY A 75 -15.73 -13.34 -15.35
CA GLY A 75 -16.88 -13.04 -16.19
C GLY A 75 -17.31 -11.59 -16.26
N ILE A 76 -16.59 -10.66 -15.64
CA ILE A 76 -16.85 -9.20 -15.72
C ILE A 76 -15.58 -8.44 -16.10
N ASP A 77 -15.73 -7.21 -16.60
CA ASP A 77 -14.63 -6.29 -16.82
C ASP A 77 -14.23 -5.65 -15.50
N GLN A 78 -12.96 -5.77 -15.13
CA GLN A 78 -12.41 -5.21 -13.90
C GLN A 78 -11.28 -4.24 -14.24
N TRP A 79 -11.22 -3.09 -13.57
CA TRP A 79 -10.20 -2.09 -13.81
C TRP A 79 -8.88 -2.43 -13.11
N ILE A 80 -7.79 -2.19 -13.83
CA ILE A 80 -6.42 -2.29 -13.32
C ILE A 80 -5.62 -1.06 -13.68
N SER A 81 -4.65 -0.74 -12.82
CA SER A 81 -3.59 0.22 -13.09
C SER A 81 -2.26 -0.51 -13.13
N ILE A 82 -1.48 -0.32 -14.20
CA ILE A 82 -0.17 -0.92 -14.38
C ILE A 82 0.85 0.19 -14.52
N ARG A 83 1.85 0.22 -13.63
CA ARG A 83 2.88 1.25 -13.62
C ARG A 83 4.24 0.67 -13.27
N GLY A 84 5.28 1.09 -13.99
CA GLY A 84 6.67 0.71 -13.71
C GLY A 84 7.63 1.40 -14.67
N THR A 85 8.77 1.84 -14.17
CA THR A 85 9.79 2.51 -15.00
C THR A 85 10.53 1.57 -15.92
N ASP A 86 10.46 0.26 -15.65
CA ASP A 86 11.03 -0.78 -16.51
C ASP A 86 10.20 -2.07 -16.45
N ARG A 87 9.72 -2.55 -17.61
CA ARG A 87 8.95 -3.81 -17.73
C ARG A 87 9.75 -5.06 -17.35
N ARG A 88 11.08 -4.97 -17.32
CA ARG A 88 11.97 -6.07 -16.91
C ARG A 88 11.93 -6.27 -15.40
N ASN A 89 11.55 -5.26 -14.64
CA ASN A 89 11.41 -5.36 -13.20
C ASN A 89 10.48 -6.52 -12.80
N PRO A 90 10.68 -7.10 -11.62
CA PRO A 90 9.73 -8.06 -11.06
C PRO A 90 8.33 -7.44 -10.97
N VAL A 91 7.31 -8.24 -11.27
CA VAL A 91 5.92 -7.78 -11.18
C VAL A 91 5.39 -7.97 -9.77
N LEU A 92 4.71 -6.95 -9.25
CA LEU A 92 4.04 -6.97 -7.95
C LEU A 92 2.55 -6.71 -8.14
N LEU A 93 1.73 -7.73 -7.90
CA LEU A 93 0.28 -7.62 -7.85
C LEU A 93 -0.14 -7.13 -6.45
N HIS A 94 -0.73 -5.95 -6.39
CA HIS A 94 -1.28 -5.38 -5.15
C HIS A 94 -2.78 -5.63 -5.06
N ILE A 95 -3.20 -6.41 -4.07
CA ILE A 95 -4.60 -6.73 -3.74
C ILE A 95 -5.01 -5.85 -2.57
N HIS A 96 -5.90 -4.88 -2.84
CA HIS A 96 -6.35 -3.89 -1.85
C HIS A 96 -7.23 -4.49 -0.75
N GLY A 97 -7.44 -3.72 0.31
CA GLY A 97 -8.24 -4.05 1.47
C GLY A 97 -9.76 -3.90 1.29
N GLY A 98 -10.48 -3.84 2.38
CA GLY A 98 -11.92 -3.66 2.40
C GLY A 98 -12.69 -4.82 3.05
N PRO A 99 -13.71 -5.39 2.39
CA PRO A 99 -13.95 -5.48 0.94
C PRO A 99 -14.23 -4.11 0.29
N GLY A 100 -13.75 -3.94 -0.95
CA GLY A 100 -14.05 -2.75 -1.74
C GLY A 100 -13.35 -1.44 -1.34
N TYR A 101 -12.33 -1.47 -0.47
CA TYR A 101 -11.53 -0.30 -0.09
C TYR A 101 -10.35 -0.14 -1.05
N ILE A 102 -10.58 0.59 -2.12
CA ILE A 102 -9.69 0.72 -3.28
C ILE A 102 -8.36 1.40 -2.97
N SER A 103 -7.31 1.05 -3.72
CA SER A 103 -5.97 1.63 -3.58
C SER A 103 -5.53 2.50 -4.77
N ILE A 104 -6.07 2.27 -5.96
CA ILE A 104 -5.67 2.98 -7.18
C ILE A 104 -5.73 4.51 -6.97
N PRO A 105 -6.81 5.12 -6.43
CA PRO A 105 -6.87 6.57 -6.34
C PRO A 105 -5.88 7.20 -5.36
N MET A 106 -5.33 6.44 -4.41
CA MET A 106 -4.29 6.91 -3.48
C MET A 106 -2.87 6.53 -3.91
N SER A 107 -2.72 5.71 -4.94
CA SER A 107 -1.43 5.15 -5.38
C SER A 107 -0.41 6.22 -5.77
N TRP A 108 -0.87 7.36 -6.30
CA TRP A 108 -0.01 8.48 -6.66
C TRP A 108 0.84 8.99 -5.47
N TRP A 109 0.35 8.79 -4.26
CA TRP A 109 1.04 9.16 -3.02
C TRP A 109 2.04 8.10 -2.58
N PHE A 110 1.60 6.84 -2.42
CA PHE A 110 2.43 5.85 -1.75
C PHE A 110 3.25 4.96 -2.70
N SER A 111 2.77 4.68 -3.92
CA SER A 111 3.46 3.71 -4.79
C SER A 111 4.46 4.33 -5.78
N ARG A 112 4.61 5.65 -5.81
CA ARG A 112 5.49 6.34 -6.77
C ARG A 112 6.93 5.80 -6.77
N GLY A 113 7.50 5.59 -5.58
CA GLY A 113 8.85 5.02 -5.44
C GLY A 113 8.91 3.53 -5.76
N TRP A 114 7.81 2.78 -5.61
CA TRP A 114 7.81 1.35 -5.91
C TRP A 114 7.96 1.10 -7.42
N GLU A 115 7.44 2.01 -8.25
CA GLU A 115 7.44 1.95 -9.71
C GLU A 115 8.87 1.92 -10.29
N GLU A 116 9.89 2.33 -9.51
CA GLU A 116 11.30 2.29 -9.90
C GLU A 116 11.90 0.87 -9.75
N TYR A 117 11.36 0.07 -8.86
CA TYR A 117 11.91 -1.25 -8.48
C TYR A 117 11.03 -2.43 -8.91
N PHE A 118 9.76 -2.16 -9.18
CA PHE A 118 8.77 -3.17 -9.57
C PHE A 118 7.88 -2.65 -10.69
N THR A 119 7.32 -3.55 -11.47
CA THR A 119 6.12 -3.26 -12.27
C THR A 119 4.92 -3.54 -11.37
N ILE A 120 4.21 -2.48 -10.97
CA ILE A 120 3.08 -2.57 -10.04
C ILE A 120 1.78 -2.77 -10.83
N VAL A 121 1.03 -3.79 -10.46
CA VAL A 121 -0.34 -4.00 -10.92
C VAL A 121 -1.27 -3.78 -9.73
N GLN A 122 -2.10 -2.74 -9.79
CA GLN A 122 -3.16 -2.49 -8.83
C GLN A 122 -4.50 -2.81 -9.48
N TRP A 123 -5.45 -3.26 -8.68
CA TRP A 123 -6.68 -3.83 -9.17
C TRP A 123 -7.88 -3.33 -8.37
N ASP A 124 -8.86 -2.70 -9.05
CA ASP A 124 -10.17 -2.46 -8.47
C ASP A 124 -10.97 -3.76 -8.59
N GLN A 125 -11.05 -4.50 -7.50
CA GLN A 125 -11.70 -5.81 -7.42
C GLN A 125 -13.18 -5.72 -7.76
N ARG A 126 -13.82 -6.89 -7.93
CA ARG A 126 -15.28 -7.00 -8.06
C ARG A 126 -15.98 -6.17 -6.99
N ALA A 127 -16.96 -5.35 -7.39
CA ALA A 127 -17.67 -4.40 -6.53
C ALA A 127 -16.76 -3.35 -5.86
N ALA A 128 -15.66 -2.95 -6.48
CA ALA A 128 -14.77 -1.90 -5.97
C ALA A 128 -14.50 -0.82 -7.02
N GLY A 129 -14.40 0.43 -6.59
CA GLY A 129 -13.96 1.56 -7.40
C GLY A 129 -14.57 1.65 -8.80
N LYS A 130 -13.73 1.84 -9.81
CA LYS A 130 -14.17 1.91 -11.21
C LYS A 130 -14.87 0.64 -11.67
N THR A 131 -14.50 -0.53 -11.16
CA THR A 131 -15.16 -1.80 -11.50
C THR A 131 -16.61 -1.81 -11.02
N HIS A 132 -16.88 -1.32 -9.80
CA HIS A 132 -18.24 -1.18 -9.29
C HIS A 132 -19.08 -0.26 -10.19
N LEU A 133 -18.52 0.88 -10.62
CA LEU A 133 -19.21 1.87 -11.43
C LEU A 133 -19.59 1.38 -12.85
N LEU A 134 -18.97 0.29 -13.31
CA LEU A 134 -19.25 -0.35 -14.62
C LEU A 134 -20.28 -1.45 -14.56
N THR A 135 -20.59 -1.97 -13.36
CA THR A 135 -21.35 -3.21 -13.21
C THR A 135 -22.75 -2.92 -12.69
N ASP A 136 -23.71 -3.74 -13.10
CA ASP A 136 -25.05 -3.74 -12.51
C ASP A 136 -24.99 -4.38 -11.11
N PRO A 137 -25.30 -3.64 -10.03
CA PRO A 137 -25.30 -4.18 -8.68
C PRO A 137 -26.17 -5.44 -8.53
N ALA A 138 -27.33 -5.51 -9.21
CA ALA A 138 -28.21 -6.68 -9.13
C ALA A 138 -27.56 -7.94 -9.73
N ALA A 139 -26.79 -7.80 -10.81
CA ALA A 139 -26.07 -8.91 -11.41
C ALA A 139 -24.83 -9.33 -10.60
N ILE A 140 -24.21 -8.40 -9.89
CA ILE A 140 -23.00 -8.65 -9.11
C ILE A 140 -23.29 -9.23 -7.73
N ALA A 141 -24.35 -8.79 -7.04
CA ALA A 141 -24.69 -9.20 -5.68
C ALA A 141 -24.63 -10.72 -5.44
N PRO A 142 -25.22 -11.58 -6.27
CA PRO A 142 -25.16 -13.04 -6.08
C PRO A 142 -23.76 -13.64 -6.21
N THR A 143 -22.81 -12.89 -6.78
CA THR A 143 -21.42 -13.31 -7.01
C THR A 143 -20.47 -12.82 -5.93
N LEU A 144 -20.92 -12.01 -4.97
CA LEU A 144 -20.11 -11.53 -3.87
C LEU A 144 -19.99 -12.61 -2.79
N THR A 145 -19.20 -13.61 -3.09
CA THR A 145 -18.87 -14.72 -2.20
C THR A 145 -17.37 -14.84 -2.05
N ARG A 146 -16.92 -15.36 -0.93
CA ARG A 146 -15.51 -15.60 -0.65
C ARG A 146 -14.83 -16.42 -1.75
N GLU A 147 -15.49 -17.49 -2.20
CA GLU A 147 -14.99 -18.40 -3.25
C GLU A 147 -14.82 -17.67 -4.58
N ARG A 148 -15.76 -16.80 -4.96
CA ARG A 148 -15.64 -16.02 -6.19
C ARG A 148 -14.51 -14.99 -6.11
N MET A 149 -14.33 -14.35 -4.97
CA MET A 149 -13.24 -13.40 -4.78
C MET A 149 -11.86 -14.07 -4.83
N ILE A 150 -11.74 -15.28 -4.28
CA ILE A 150 -10.52 -16.09 -4.40
C ILE A 150 -10.28 -16.46 -5.87
N ALA A 151 -11.30 -16.93 -6.57
CA ALA A 151 -11.16 -17.31 -7.98
C ALA A 151 -10.85 -16.09 -8.87
N ASP A 152 -11.39 -14.90 -8.58
CA ASP A 152 -11.01 -13.66 -9.27
C ASP A 152 -9.53 -13.32 -9.03
N ALA A 153 -9.02 -13.52 -7.81
CA ALA A 153 -7.61 -13.30 -7.50
C ALA A 153 -6.69 -14.31 -8.22
N GLU A 154 -7.10 -15.58 -8.33
CA GLU A 154 -6.38 -16.60 -9.12
C GLU A 154 -6.36 -16.25 -10.61
N GLU A 155 -7.51 -15.86 -11.19
CA GLU A 155 -7.58 -15.43 -12.59
C GLU A 155 -6.73 -14.19 -12.86
N MET A 156 -6.75 -13.19 -11.94
CA MET A 156 -5.94 -11.97 -12.03
C MET A 156 -4.45 -12.30 -11.96
N ALA A 157 -4.00 -13.09 -11.00
CA ALA A 157 -2.60 -13.49 -10.89
C ALA A 157 -2.13 -14.26 -12.14
N GLY A 158 -2.96 -15.17 -12.65
CA GLY A 158 -2.70 -15.88 -13.90
C GLY A 158 -2.64 -14.95 -15.11
N TRP A 159 -3.53 -13.96 -15.21
CA TRP A 159 -3.51 -12.96 -16.26
C TRP A 159 -2.23 -12.10 -16.20
N VAL A 160 -1.86 -11.59 -15.03
CA VAL A 160 -0.65 -10.78 -14.81
C VAL A 160 0.60 -11.54 -15.24
N ARG A 161 0.73 -12.81 -14.86
CA ARG A 161 1.87 -13.65 -15.26
C ARG A 161 1.99 -13.77 -16.79
N ARG A 162 0.88 -14.03 -17.48
CA ARG A 162 0.84 -14.16 -18.95
C ARG A 162 1.13 -12.82 -19.64
N GLU A 163 0.55 -11.74 -19.17
CA GLU A 163 0.72 -10.39 -19.75
C GLU A 163 2.18 -9.94 -19.76
N PHE A 164 2.91 -10.25 -18.69
CA PHE A 164 4.32 -9.87 -18.55
C PHE A 164 5.30 -10.99 -18.91
N GLY A 165 4.83 -12.16 -19.32
CA GLY A 165 5.68 -13.32 -19.62
C GLY A 165 6.53 -13.75 -18.42
N LYS A 166 5.98 -13.68 -17.21
CA LYS A 166 6.67 -14.02 -15.96
C LYS A 166 6.17 -15.34 -15.41
N ASP A 167 7.08 -16.26 -15.10
CA ASP A 167 6.73 -17.52 -14.43
C ASP A 167 6.26 -17.27 -13.01
N LYS A 168 6.86 -16.29 -12.34
CA LYS A 168 6.53 -15.90 -10.96
C LYS A 168 6.37 -14.39 -10.84
N ILE A 169 5.49 -13.98 -9.90
CA ILE A 169 5.24 -12.59 -9.51
C ILE A 169 5.30 -12.46 -7.99
N PHE A 170 5.37 -11.25 -7.47
CA PHE A 170 5.03 -10.96 -6.08
C PHE A 170 3.54 -10.73 -5.94
N VAL A 171 2.97 -11.20 -4.83
CA VAL A 171 1.62 -10.85 -4.40
C VAL A 171 1.72 -10.11 -3.08
N LEU A 172 1.22 -8.87 -3.07
CA LEU A 172 1.05 -8.05 -1.88
C LEU A 172 -0.43 -7.94 -1.59
N GLY A 173 -0.85 -8.46 -0.45
CA GLY A 173 -2.24 -8.36 0.01
C GLY A 173 -2.35 -7.50 1.25
N HIS A 174 -3.23 -6.50 1.23
CA HIS A 174 -3.49 -5.61 2.35
C HIS A 174 -4.84 -5.92 2.99
N SER A 175 -4.88 -6.11 4.32
CA SER A 175 -6.14 -6.29 5.06
C SER A 175 -7.01 -7.42 4.48
N TRP A 176 -8.23 -7.16 3.98
CA TRP A 176 -9.02 -8.10 3.18
C TRP A 176 -8.19 -8.77 2.09
N GLY A 177 -7.41 -7.99 1.35
CA GLY A 177 -6.52 -8.51 0.30
C GLY A 177 -5.45 -9.46 0.83
N SER A 178 -5.10 -9.38 2.11
CA SER A 178 -4.15 -10.31 2.73
C SER A 178 -4.73 -11.73 2.86
N PHE A 179 -6.04 -11.85 3.07
CA PHE A 179 -6.71 -13.13 2.99
C PHE A 179 -6.60 -13.72 1.56
N LEU A 180 -6.92 -12.95 0.54
CA LEU A 180 -6.85 -13.40 -0.87
C LEU A 180 -5.42 -13.76 -1.27
N GLY A 181 -4.43 -12.94 -0.89
CA GLY A 181 -3.02 -13.19 -1.15
C GLY A 181 -2.50 -14.45 -0.47
N LEU A 182 -2.92 -14.73 0.77
CA LEU A 182 -2.57 -15.94 1.49
C LEU A 182 -3.19 -17.19 0.84
N GLN A 183 -4.44 -17.09 0.32
CA GLN A 183 -5.05 -18.18 -0.46
C GLN A 183 -4.27 -18.47 -1.75
N LEU A 184 -3.81 -17.43 -2.47
CA LEU A 184 -2.94 -17.61 -3.63
C LEU A 184 -1.62 -18.29 -3.25
N ALA A 185 -0.99 -17.87 -2.15
CA ALA A 185 0.27 -18.47 -1.68
C ALA A 185 0.13 -19.96 -1.32
N GLN A 186 -1.05 -20.39 -0.86
CA GLN A 186 -1.34 -21.77 -0.55
C GLN A 186 -1.67 -22.62 -1.80
N ARG A 187 -2.47 -22.07 -2.71
CA ARG A 187 -3.01 -22.81 -3.85
C ARG A 187 -2.06 -22.83 -5.04
N HIS A 188 -1.30 -21.75 -5.24
CA HIS A 188 -0.42 -21.55 -6.38
C HIS A 188 0.98 -21.08 -5.95
N PRO A 189 1.68 -21.81 -5.06
CA PRO A 189 3.02 -21.43 -4.61
C PRO A 189 4.03 -21.31 -5.76
N GLU A 190 3.83 -22.09 -6.83
CA GLU A 190 4.68 -22.06 -8.02
C GLU A 190 4.57 -20.77 -8.84
N TRP A 191 3.53 -19.95 -8.62
CA TRP A 191 3.32 -18.66 -9.30
C TRP A 191 4.00 -17.50 -8.60
N LEU A 192 4.46 -17.68 -7.36
CA LEU A 192 4.93 -16.59 -6.53
C LEU A 192 6.43 -16.63 -6.28
N HIS A 193 7.08 -15.47 -6.36
CA HIS A 193 8.40 -15.25 -5.77
C HIS A 193 8.32 -15.23 -4.26
N ALA A 194 7.37 -14.48 -3.72
CA ALA A 194 7.02 -14.40 -2.31
C ALA A 194 5.59 -13.91 -2.15
N TYR A 195 5.00 -14.17 -1.00
CA TYR A 195 3.79 -13.55 -0.52
C TYR A 195 4.14 -12.46 0.50
N ILE A 196 3.56 -11.25 0.32
CA ILE A 196 3.74 -10.10 1.18
C ILE A 196 2.37 -9.76 1.80
N GLY A 197 2.20 -10.08 3.07
CA GLY A 197 1.00 -9.72 3.84
C GLY A 197 1.20 -8.36 4.51
N VAL A 198 0.25 -7.46 4.33
CA VAL A 198 0.24 -6.14 4.98
C VAL A 198 -0.98 -6.05 5.88
N CYS A 199 -0.77 -5.83 7.17
CA CYS A 199 -1.84 -5.90 8.17
C CYS A 199 -2.64 -7.19 8.00
N GLN A 200 -1.95 -8.31 8.19
CA GLN A 200 -2.40 -9.66 7.84
C GLN A 200 -3.56 -10.14 8.69
N LEU A 201 -4.69 -10.42 8.06
CA LEU A 201 -5.82 -11.06 8.73
C LEU A 201 -5.56 -12.56 8.95
N ILE A 202 -5.72 -13.02 10.19
CA ILE A 202 -5.53 -14.44 10.56
C ILE A 202 -6.73 -15.01 11.31
N ASP A 203 -7.22 -14.32 12.34
CA ASP A 203 -8.33 -14.77 13.18
C ASP A 203 -9.36 -13.64 13.31
N GLY A 204 -10.43 -13.73 12.52
CA GLY A 204 -11.50 -12.74 12.50
C GLY A 204 -12.17 -12.56 13.86
N PRO A 205 -12.65 -13.63 14.51
CA PRO A 205 -13.26 -13.54 15.85
C PRO A 205 -12.35 -12.92 16.91
N GLU A 206 -11.07 -13.31 16.97
CA GLU A 206 -10.15 -12.74 17.95
C GLU A 206 -9.81 -11.29 17.62
N ASN A 207 -9.69 -10.97 16.34
CA ASN A 207 -9.49 -9.61 15.87
C ASN A 207 -10.61 -8.67 16.37
N GLU A 208 -11.86 -9.07 16.17
CA GLU A 208 -13.02 -8.28 16.58
C GLU A 208 -13.07 -8.07 18.12
N ARG A 209 -12.81 -9.14 18.89
CA ARG A 209 -12.74 -9.02 20.35
C ARG A 209 -11.66 -8.06 20.84
N ARG A 210 -10.49 -8.08 20.19
CA ARG A 210 -9.36 -7.19 20.55
C ARG A 210 -9.62 -5.75 20.16
N GLY A 211 -10.20 -5.49 18.98
CA GLY A 211 -10.57 -4.17 18.52
C GLY A 211 -11.57 -3.50 19.47
N TRP A 212 -12.66 -4.20 19.81
CA TRP A 212 -13.65 -3.70 20.76
C TRP A 212 -13.05 -3.42 22.15
N ARG A 213 -12.23 -4.33 22.66
CA ARG A 213 -11.55 -4.17 23.96
C ARG A 213 -10.65 -2.94 23.97
N PHE A 214 -9.85 -2.78 22.91
CA PHE A 214 -9.02 -1.58 22.73
C PHE A 214 -9.84 -0.30 22.76
N ALA A 215 -10.93 -0.23 21.98
CA ALA A 215 -11.81 0.93 21.91
C ALA A 215 -12.45 1.25 23.28
N MET A 216 -12.95 0.23 23.97
CA MET A 216 -13.54 0.37 25.29
C MET A 216 -12.52 0.88 26.34
N ASP A 217 -11.34 0.29 26.39
CA ASP A 217 -10.28 0.69 27.32
C ASP A 217 -9.79 2.12 27.04
N ALA A 218 -9.66 2.48 25.77
CA ALA A 218 -9.31 3.84 25.38
C ALA A 218 -10.41 4.85 25.76
N ALA A 219 -11.68 4.50 25.53
CA ALA A 219 -12.82 5.33 25.91
C ALA A 219 -12.88 5.59 27.43
N ARG A 220 -12.68 4.54 28.23
CA ARG A 220 -12.65 4.64 29.69
C ARG A 220 -11.48 5.50 30.18
N ARG A 221 -10.28 5.29 29.65
CA ARG A 221 -9.10 6.12 29.98
C ARG A 221 -9.30 7.59 29.62
N ALA A 222 -9.99 7.87 28.51
CA ALA A 222 -10.29 9.23 28.06
C ALA A 222 -11.46 9.89 28.78
N GLY A 223 -12.20 9.17 29.64
CA GLY A 223 -13.42 9.66 30.29
C GLY A 223 -14.57 9.95 29.30
N ASN A 224 -14.55 9.31 28.11
CA ASN A 224 -15.54 9.55 27.07
C ASN A 224 -16.80 8.71 27.33
N ALA A 225 -17.76 9.31 28.05
CA ALA A 225 -19.02 8.64 28.45
C ALA A 225 -19.87 8.24 27.23
N GLU A 226 -19.82 8.98 26.11
CA GLU A 226 -20.56 8.62 24.90
C GLU A 226 -20.01 7.33 24.30
N ALA A 227 -18.68 7.25 24.11
CA ALA A 227 -18.01 6.08 23.57
C ALA A 227 -18.26 4.84 24.45
N VAL A 228 -18.12 4.98 25.78
CA VAL A 228 -18.38 3.88 26.71
C VAL A 228 -19.81 3.38 26.56
N ARG A 229 -20.80 4.27 26.56
CA ARG A 229 -22.23 3.91 26.43
C ARG A 229 -22.50 3.18 25.10
N GLU A 230 -21.98 3.69 23.98
CA GLU A 230 -22.20 3.07 22.65
C GLU A 230 -21.53 1.70 22.56
N LEU A 231 -20.31 1.55 23.07
CA LEU A 231 -19.59 0.27 23.07
C LEU A 231 -20.20 -0.75 24.05
N GLU A 232 -20.74 -0.34 25.20
CA GLU A 232 -21.48 -1.21 26.12
C GLU A 232 -22.78 -1.72 25.50
N ALA A 233 -23.47 -0.89 24.70
CA ALA A 233 -24.73 -1.26 24.05
C ALA A 233 -24.58 -2.40 23.02
N ILE A 234 -23.37 -2.62 22.47
CA ILE A 234 -23.08 -3.71 21.54
C ILE A 234 -22.42 -4.93 22.22
N ALA A 235 -22.22 -4.89 23.53
CA ALA A 235 -21.64 -6.01 24.26
C ALA A 235 -22.63 -7.18 24.43
N PRO A 236 -22.15 -8.45 24.44
CA PRO A 236 -20.78 -8.89 24.23
C PRO A 236 -20.40 -8.95 22.75
N TYR A 237 -19.45 -8.11 22.33
CA TYR A 237 -19.01 -7.99 20.95
C TYR A 237 -18.02 -9.11 20.58
N GLY A 238 -18.21 -9.73 19.40
CA GLY A 238 -17.34 -10.83 18.95
C GLY A 238 -17.42 -12.09 19.81
N ALA A 239 -18.52 -12.31 20.52
CA ALA A 239 -18.71 -13.51 21.33
C ALA A 239 -18.73 -14.78 20.45
N PRO A 240 -18.08 -15.89 20.89
CA PRO A 240 -18.04 -17.14 20.12
C PRO A 240 -19.43 -17.61 19.69
N GLY A 241 -19.55 -18.04 18.43
CA GLY A 241 -20.80 -18.57 17.86
C GLY A 241 -21.90 -17.53 17.60
N ARG A 242 -21.61 -16.23 17.74
CA ARG A 242 -22.56 -15.16 17.45
C ARG A 242 -22.11 -14.35 16.23
N THR A 243 -23.02 -14.17 15.27
CA THR A 243 -22.84 -13.21 14.18
C THR A 243 -22.89 -11.78 14.73
N ILE A 244 -21.94 -10.95 14.34
CA ILE A 244 -21.92 -9.53 14.70
C ILE A 244 -22.81 -8.77 13.71
N PRO A 245 -23.85 -8.05 14.15
CA PRO A 245 -24.64 -7.20 13.27
C PRO A 245 -23.79 -6.09 12.64
N ILE A 246 -23.99 -5.79 11.38
CA ILE A 246 -23.21 -4.75 10.66
C ILE A 246 -23.25 -3.39 11.36
N LYS A 247 -24.42 -3.00 11.90
CA LYS A 247 -24.55 -1.77 12.68
C LYS A 247 -23.63 -1.72 13.89
N ASP A 248 -23.40 -2.86 14.55
CA ASP A 248 -22.53 -2.96 15.73
C ASP A 248 -21.06 -2.88 15.33
N ILE A 249 -20.71 -3.42 14.13
CA ILE A 249 -19.39 -3.27 13.54
C ILE A 249 -19.07 -1.78 13.30
N TYR A 250 -20.02 -1.01 12.76
CA TYR A 250 -19.81 0.43 12.53
C TYR A 250 -19.61 1.20 13.84
N VAL A 251 -20.28 0.82 14.91
CA VAL A 251 -20.07 1.42 16.26
C VAL A 251 -18.66 1.13 16.75
N GLU A 252 -18.22 -0.12 16.66
CA GLU A 252 -16.87 -0.51 17.07
C GLU A 252 -15.81 0.21 16.22
N ARG A 253 -15.91 0.18 14.88
CA ARG A 253 -14.97 0.83 13.95
C ARG A 253 -14.90 2.34 14.15
N LYS A 254 -16.03 3.01 14.47
CA LYS A 254 -16.06 4.44 14.82
C LYS A 254 -15.11 4.74 15.98
N TRP A 255 -15.24 4.00 17.07
CA TRP A 255 -14.50 4.29 18.29
C TRP A 255 -13.06 3.74 18.24
N MET A 256 -12.86 2.57 17.65
CA MET A 256 -11.53 2.02 17.43
C MET A 256 -10.70 2.98 16.54
N GLY A 257 -11.28 3.48 15.44
CA GLY A 257 -10.65 4.47 14.58
C GLY A 257 -10.40 5.81 15.27
N TYR A 258 -11.39 6.31 16.05
CA TYR A 258 -11.26 7.55 16.83
C TYR A 258 -10.07 7.53 17.79
N TYR A 259 -9.72 6.37 18.33
CA TYR A 259 -8.58 6.20 19.23
C TYR A 259 -7.28 5.76 18.52
N GLY A 260 -7.21 5.90 17.19
CA GLY A 260 -5.98 5.70 16.43
C GLY A 260 -5.71 4.26 16.02
N GLY A 261 -6.70 3.38 16.06
CA GLY A 261 -6.54 1.99 15.66
C GLY A 261 -6.56 1.72 14.16
N VAL A 262 -6.91 2.73 13.34
CA VAL A 262 -6.86 2.67 11.86
C VAL A 262 -5.71 3.50 11.31
N MET A 263 -5.53 4.72 11.80
CA MET A 263 -4.37 5.57 11.53
C MET A 263 -3.72 5.97 12.85
N ALA A 264 -2.45 5.69 13.01
CA ALA A 264 -1.73 5.96 14.25
C ALA A 264 -1.76 7.46 14.57
N TYR A 265 -2.05 7.79 15.84
CA TYR A 265 -2.09 9.17 16.35
C TYR A 265 -3.15 10.08 15.71
N ARG A 266 -4.08 9.53 14.89
CA ARG A 266 -5.17 10.27 14.26
C ARG A 266 -6.53 9.78 14.77
N ARG A 267 -7.54 10.64 14.66
CA ARG A 267 -8.91 10.35 15.09
C ARG A 267 -9.83 9.92 13.94
N ASP A 268 -9.32 9.96 12.72
CA ASP A 268 -10.05 9.61 11.51
C ASP A 268 -9.06 9.16 10.41
N ASN A 269 -9.62 8.66 9.32
CA ASN A 269 -8.89 8.28 8.10
C ASN A 269 -9.09 9.30 6.95
N LYS A 270 -9.41 10.54 7.28
CA LYS A 270 -9.69 11.59 6.29
C LYS A 270 -8.54 11.80 5.30
N THR A 271 -7.30 11.56 5.75
CA THR A 271 -6.12 11.66 4.88
C THR A 271 -6.24 10.80 3.63
N ASP A 272 -6.72 9.55 3.73
CA ASP A 272 -6.88 8.67 2.57
C ASP A 272 -7.92 9.22 1.59
N SER A 273 -9.06 9.70 2.12
CA SER A 273 -10.10 10.32 1.30
C SER A 273 -9.61 11.60 0.61
N ASP A 274 -8.80 12.41 1.30
CA ASP A 274 -8.24 13.63 0.71
C ASP A 274 -7.19 13.30 -0.36
N LEU A 275 -6.35 12.29 -0.16
CA LEU A 275 -5.41 11.81 -1.17
C LEU A 275 -6.14 11.26 -2.40
N ALA A 276 -7.18 10.46 -2.19
CA ALA A 276 -7.99 9.92 -3.28
C ALA A 276 -8.64 11.01 -4.15
N ARG A 277 -9.06 12.13 -3.54
CA ARG A 277 -9.62 13.28 -4.26
C ARG A 277 -8.63 13.97 -5.20
N LEU A 278 -7.33 13.75 -5.04
CA LEU A 278 -6.29 14.27 -5.92
C LEU A 278 -5.78 13.22 -6.92
N SER A 279 -6.48 12.11 -7.07
CA SER A 279 -6.13 11.08 -8.05
C SER A 279 -6.21 11.60 -9.48
N PRO A 280 -5.17 11.43 -10.29
CA PRO A 280 -5.26 11.67 -11.73
C PRO A 280 -5.99 10.54 -12.49
N ASP A 281 -6.15 9.38 -11.83
CA ASP A 281 -6.72 8.17 -12.45
C ASP A 281 -8.25 8.12 -12.37
N TYR A 282 -8.88 9.08 -11.65
CA TYR A 282 -10.33 9.15 -11.42
C TYR A 282 -10.89 10.52 -11.80
N SER A 283 -11.97 10.52 -12.58
CA SER A 283 -12.72 11.74 -12.92
C SER A 283 -13.46 12.32 -11.70
N ASP A 284 -13.94 13.56 -11.80
CA ASP A 284 -14.72 14.21 -10.73
C ASP A 284 -15.99 13.43 -10.36
N GLY A 285 -16.68 12.88 -11.38
CA GLY A 285 -17.87 12.05 -11.15
C GLY A 285 -17.57 10.74 -10.42
N GLU A 286 -16.45 10.09 -10.74
CA GLU A 286 -16.02 8.85 -10.07
C GLU A 286 -15.56 9.12 -8.64
N ILE A 287 -14.86 10.24 -8.40
CA ILE A 287 -14.46 10.65 -7.04
C ILE A 287 -15.67 10.87 -6.13
N GLY A 288 -16.76 11.42 -6.64
CA GLY A 288 -17.99 11.59 -5.85
C GLY A 288 -18.65 10.28 -5.41
N ARG A 289 -18.29 9.17 -6.07
CA ARG A 289 -18.84 7.82 -5.88
C ARG A 289 -17.82 6.79 -5.39
N LEU A 290 -16.70 7.27 -4.89
CA LEU A 290 -15.49 6.47 -4.62
C LEU A 290 -15.73 5.27 -3.72
N TRP A 291 -16.59 5.42 -2.70
CA TRP A 291 -16.83 4.42 -1.67
C TRP A 291 -18.11 3.61 -1.86
N GLU A 292 -18.91 3.88 -2.91
CA GLU A 292 -20.16 3.14 -3.18
C GLU A 292 -19.92 1.64 -3.28
N GLY A 293 -18.81 1.22 -3.89
CA GLY A 293 -18.45 -0.19 -3.99
C GLY A 293 -18.15 -0.84 -2.63
N ASN A 294 -17.48 -0.13 -1.72
CA ASN A 294 -17.24 -0.60 -0.36
C ASN A 294 -18.54 -0.75 0.42
N GLU A 295 -19.41 0.27 0.38
CA GLU A 295 -20.72 0.22 1.03
C GLU A 295 -21.58 -0.93 0.50
N PHE A 296 -21.53 -1.15 -0.82
CA PHE A 296 -22.27 -2.24 -1.47
C PHE A 296 -21.71 -3.63 -1.15
N ALA A 297 -20.38 -3.82 -1.16
CA ALA A 297 -19.75 -5.13 -0.94
C ALA A 297 -19.76 -5.57 0.53
N THR A 298 -19.70 -4.62 1.47
CA THR A 298 -19.60 -4.86 2.91
C THR A 298 -20.66 -5.82 3.45
N PRO A 299 -21.97 -5.67 3.16
CA PRO A 299 -23.01 -6.56 3.69
C PRO A 299 -22.86 -8.03 3.25
N TYR A 300 -22.24 -8.28 2.10
CA TYR A 300 -22.06 -9.62 1.57
C TYR A 300 -20.78 -10.30 2.06
N LEU A 301 -19.68 -9.57 2.08
CA LEU A 301 -18.34 -10.16 2.28
C LEU A 301 -17.81 -9.99 3.72
N LEU A 302 -18.18 -8.90 4.41
CA LEU A 302 -17.66 -8.66 5.75
C LEU A 302 -18.10 -9.71 6.77
N PRO A 303 -19.36 -10.19 6.80
CA PRO A 303 -19.76 -11.24 7.75
C PRO A 303 -18.93 -12.53 7.59
N GLU A 304 -18.58 -12.90 6.37
CA GLU A 304 -17.71 -14.06 6.11
C GLU A 304 -16.27 -13.81 6.58
N LEU A 305 -15.77 -12.59 6.39
CA LEU A 305 -14.43 -12.21 6.82
C LEU A 305 -14.28 -12.30 8.36
N LEU A 306 -15.29 -11.87 9.10
CA LEU A 306 -15.27 -11.86 10.56
C LEU A 306 -15.33 -13.27 11.19
N THR A 307 -15.63 -14.29 10.39
CA THR A 307 -15.65 -15.70 10.84
C THR A 307 -14.40 -16.49 10.42
N LEU A 308 -13.48 -15.86 9.67
CA LEU A 308 -12.27 -16.53 9.20
C LEU A 308 -11.37 -16.94 10.36
N ASP A 309 -10.93 -18.19 10.32
CA ASP A 309 -9.84 -18.73 11.13
C ASP A 309 -8.77 -19.35 10.22
N LEU A 310 -7.68 -18.64 10.04
CA LEU A 310 -6.53 -19.05 9.25
C LEU A 310 -5.37 -19.54 10.14
N THR A 311 -5.58 -19.65 11.44
CA THR A 311 -4.57 -20.10 12.40
C THR A 311 -4.11 -21.53 12.14
N THR A 312 -4.91 -22.31 11.41
CA THR A 312 -4.59 -23.69 11.01
C THR A 312 -3.56 -23.78 9.87
N ILE A 313 -3.29 -22.68 9.18
CA ILE A 313 -2.24 -22.60 8.16
C ILE A 313 -0.89 -22.58 8.89
N ARG A 314 -0.17 -23.69 8.82
CA ARG A 314 1.11 -23.88 9.55
C ARG A 314 2.32 -23.94 8.63
N LYS A 315 2.10 -23.97 7.31
CA LYS A 315 3.18 -24.09 6.32
C LYS A 315 2.83 -23.40 5.03
N LEU A 316 3.79 -22.65 4.49
CA LEU A 316 3.77 -22.09 3.14
C LEU A 316 4.98 -22.64 2.36
N ALA A 317 4.77 -22.88 1.06
CA ALA A 317 5.85 -23.33 0.17
C ALA A 317 6.60 -22.15 -0.50
N VAL A 318 6.24 -20.92 -0.15
CA VAL A 318 6.82 -19.66 -0.67
C VAL A 318 7.35 -18.82 0.47
N PRO A 319 8.35 -17.94 0.23
CA PRO A 319 8.78 -16.93 1.19
C PRO A 319 7.61 -16.08 1.69
N LEU A 320 7.59 -15.78 2.98
CA LEU A 320 6.57 -14.98 3.67
C LEU A 320 7.18 -13.69 4.23
N ILE A 321 6.64 -12.57 3.81
CA ILE A 321 7.01 -11.26 4.34
C ILE A 321 5.76 -10.62 4.94
N LEU A 322 5.80 -10.24 6.23
CA LEU A 322 4.72 -9.50 6.86
C LEU A 322 5.14 -8.06 7.19
N PHE A 323 4.29 -7.12 6.85
CA PHE A 323 4.39 -5.70 7.17
C PHE A 323 3.25 -5.33 8.11
N GLU A 324 3.58 -5.08 9.37
CA GLU A 324 2.58 -4.88 10.42
C GLU A 324 2.72 -3.52 11.08
N GLY A 325 1.62 -2.75 11.15
CA GLY A 325 1.58 -1.50 11.90
C GLY A 325 1.48 -1.76 13.41
N ARG A 326 2.34 -1.10 14.20
CA ARG A 326 2.38 -1.29 15.67
C ARG A 326 1.06 -0.93 16.34
N HIS A 327 0.35 0.01 15.78
CA HIS A 327 -0.90 0.55 16.33
C HIS A 327 -2.16 -0.02 15.65
N ASP A 328 -2.02 -1.00 14.73
CA ASP A 328 -3.18 -1.58 14.05
C ASP A 328 -4.09 -2.34 15.03
N ARG A 329 -5.34 -1.89 15.09
CA ARG A 329 -6.42 -2.51 15.86
C ARG A 329 -7.61 -2.86 14.98
N ASN A 330 -7.55 -2.47 13.71
CA ASN A 330 -8.54 -2.85 12.71
C ASN A 330 -8.32 -4.29 12.24
N VAL A 331 -7.05 -4.64 11.96
CA VAL A 331 -6.57 -6.03 11.88
C VAL A 331 -5.41 -6.17 12.87
N ASN A 332 -5.69 -6.77 14.01
CA ASN A 332 -4.78 -6.72 15.14
C ASN A 332 -3.42 -7.38 14.84
N SER A 333 -2.39 -6.56 14.70
CA SER A 333 -1.03 -6.98 14.33
C SER A 333 -0.41 -8.00 15.28
N GLU A 334 -0.81 -8.02 16.56
CA GLU A 334 -0.29 -9.02 17.53
C GLU A 334 -0.82 -10.42 17.20
N VAL A 335 -2.02 -10.53 16.63
CA VAL A 335 -2.59 -11.81 16.17
C VAL A 335 -1.80 -12.32 14.96
N ALA A 336 -1.50 -11.44 14.01
CA ALA A 336 -0.68 -11.77 12.85
C ALA A 336 0.74 -12.17 13.24
N ALA A 337 1.37 -11.43 14.15
CA ALA A 337 2.72 -11.72 14.65
C ALA A 337 2.77 -13.06 15.38
N ALA A 338 1.80 -13.37 16.24
CA ALA A 338 1.73 -14.65 16.93
C ALA A 338 1.58 -15.84 15.96
N TRP A 339 0.78 -15.66 14.89
CA TRP A 339 0.69 -16.66 13.83
C TRP A 339 2.01 -16.79 13.07
N PHE A 340 2.65 -15.67 12.73
CA PHE A 340 3.93 -15.66 12.02
C PHE A 340 5.01 -16.48 12.74
N ASP A 341 5.04 -16.44 14.05
CA ASP A 341 5.99 -17.24 14.84
C ASP A 341 5.78 -18.75 14.67
N THR A 342 4.55 -19.18 14.34
CA THR A 342 4.18 -20.60 14.25
C THR A 342 4.18 -21.15 12.82
N VAL A 343 4.08 -20.31 11.80
CA VAL A 343 4.04 -20.77 10.40
C VAL A 343 5.45 -21.05 9.89
N GLU A 344 5.61 -22.14 9.14
CA GLU A 344 6.84 -22.49 8.44
C GLU A 344 6.81 -21.94 7.02
N ALA A 345 7.92 -21.35 6.56
CA ALA A 345 8.12 -20.94 5.17
C ALA A 345 9.62 -20.99 4.82
N PRO A 346 9.99 -21.08 3.51
CA PRO A 346 11.40 -21.15 3.10
C PRO A 346 12.24 -19.96 3.57
N GLU A 347 11.64 -18.78 3.63
CA GLU A 347 12.23 -17.53 4.15
C GLU A 347 11.12 -16.72 4.79
N LYS A 348 11.38 -16.10 5.95
CA LYS A 348 10.37 -15.33 6.69
C LYS A 348 10.92 -13.99 7.15
N HIS A 349 10.15 -12.91 6.95
CA HIS A 349 10.47 -11.58 7.46
C HIS A 349 9.22 -10.94 8.07
N LEU A 350 9.35 -10.44 9.31
CA LEU A 350 8.34 -9.62 9.97
C LEU A 350 8.91 -8.21 10.16
N VAL A 351 8.25 -7.22 9.55
CA VAL A 351 8.65 -5.82 9.61
C VAL A 351 7.59 -5.04 10.36
N TRP A 352 7.97 -4.47 11.49
CA TRP A 352 7.10 -3.59 12.26
C TRP A 352 7.21 -2.15 11.77
N PHE A 353 6.08 -1.51 11.54
CA PHE A 353 5.94 -0.09 11.27
C PHE A 353 5.53 0.60 12.57
N GLU A 354 6.51 1.18 13.26
CA GLU A 354 6.38 1.61 14.65
C GLU A 354 5.45 2.81 14.83
N HIS A 355 5.25 3.59 13.77
CA HIS A 355 4.42 4.80 13.77
C HIS A 355 3.18 4.65 12.89
N SER A 356 2.84 3.43 12.51
CA SER A 356 1.68 3.13 11.67
C SER A 356 0.66 2.26 12.38
N ALA A 357 -0.59 2.40 11.96
CA ALA A 357 -1.67 1.47 12.27
C ALA A 357 -1.99 0.61 11.02
N HIS A 358 -3.19 0.74 10.46
CA HIS A 358 -3.71 -0.17 9.42
C HIS A 358 -3.22 0.12 7.98
N ILE A 359 -2.60 1.26 7.75
CA ILE A 359 -2.20 1.69 6.39
C ILE A 359 -0.72 2.13 6.34
N PRO A 360 0.23 1.21 6.67
CA PRO A 360 1.64 1.54 6.78
C PRO A 360 2.24 2.08 5.47
N MET A 361 1.70 1.72 4.30
CA MET A 361 2.13 2.27 3.02
C MET A 361 1.84 3.78 2.89
N THR A 362 0.80 4.28 3.57
CA THR A 362 0.46 5.71 3.60
C THR A 362 1.14 6.45 4.75
N GLU A 363 1.28 5.80 5.91
CA GLU A 363 1.78 6.40 7.16
C GLU A 363 3.31 6.46 7.22
N GLU A 364 4.01 5.41 6.76
CA GLU A 364 5.48 5.32 6.69
C GLU A 364 5.95 4.91 5.29
N PRO A 365 5.63 5.69 4.21
CA PRO A 365 5.86 5.29 2.82
C PRO A 365 7.34 5.04 2.48
N GLY A 366 8.25 5.79 3.07
CA GLY A 366 9.68 5.60 2.89
C GLY A 366 10.18 4.27 3.45
N LYS A 367 9.77 3.92 4.69
CA LYS A 367 10.10 2.63 5.29
C LYS A 367 9.45 1.47 4.54
N PHE A 368 8.23 1.66 4.04
CA PHE A 368 7.53 0.65 3.25
C PHE A 368 8.31 0.32 1.98
N LEU A 369 8.71 1.34 1.20
CA LEU A 369 9.55 1.17 0.01
C LEU A 369 10.86 0.45 0.33
N LEU A 370 11.60 0.94 1.33
CA LEU A 370 12.87 0.33 1.72
C LEU A 370 12.71 -1.13 2.13
N SER A 371 11.60 -1.47 2.78
CA SER A 371 11.30 -2.85 3.17
C SER A 371 10.99 -3.74 1.97
N LEU A 372 10.26 -3.25 0.97
CA LEU A 372 10.04 -3.98 -0.29
C LEU A 372 11.36 -4.24 -1.02
N VAL A 373 12.21 -3.22 -1.14
CA VAL A 373 13.51 -3.36 -1.82
C VAL A 373 14.43 -4.30 -1.05
N ARG A 374 14.46 -4.22 0.26
CA ARG A 374 15.35 -5.02 1.11
C ARG A 374 14.96 -6.49 1.20
N PHE A 375 13.67 -6.80 1.31
CA PHE A 375 13.22 -8.14 1.63
C PHE A 375 12.58 -8.87 0.45
N ALA A 376 11.89 -8.17 -0.46
CA ALA A 376 11.24 -8.81 -1.60
C ALA A 376 12.15 -8.88 -2.83
N ARG A 377 12.76 -7.77 -3.22
CA ARG A 377 13.53 -7.71 -4.47
C ARG A 377 14.63 -8.76 -4.60
N PRO A 378 15.47 -9.03 -3.57
CA PRO A 378 16.53 -10.04 -3.65
C PRO A 378 16.03 -11.46 -3.93
N ILE A 379 14.79 -11.78 -3.57
CA ILE A 379 14.18 -13.09 -3.85
C ILE A 379 13.99 -13.28 -5.37
N ALA A 380 13.51 -12.25 -6.07
CA ALA A 380 13.36 -12.30 -7.52
C ALA A 380 14.71 -12.31 -8.23
N GLU A 381 15.69 -11.54 -7.78
CA GLU A 381 17.03 -11.48 -8.33
C GLU A 381 17.75 -12.83 -8.24
N LYS A 382 17.68 -13.51 -7.10
CA LYS A 382 18.20 -14.88 -6.91
C LYS A 382 17.53 -15.89 -7.86
N ALA A 383 16.28 -15.65 -8.24
CA ALA A 383 15.53 -16.46 -9.19
C ALA A 383 15.78 -16.06 -10.67
N GLY A 384 16.65 -15.10 -10.95
CA GLY A 384 16.93 -14.60 -12.31
C GLY A 384 15.83 -13.73 -12.90
N SER A 385 14.95 -13.19 -12.06
CA SER A 385 13.85 -12.31 -12.48
C SER A 385 14.19 -10.86 -12.16
N GLY A 386 14.34 -10.03 -13.21
CA GLY A 386 14.70 -8.62 -13.11
C GLY A 386 16.21 -8.37 -13.24
N GLU A 387 16.58 -7.10 -13.47
CA GLU A 387 17.98 -6.69 -13.43
C GLU A 387 18.47 -6.67 -11.98
N HIS A 388 19.73 -7.11 -11.80
CA HIS A 388 20.41 -6.99 -10.51
C HIS A 388 20.57 -5.50 -10.18
N LEU A 389 20.04 -5.06 -9.05
CA LEU A 389 20.35 -3.71 -8.55
C LEU A 389 21.76 -3.74 -7.98
N ASP A 390 22.59 -2.84 -8.45
CA ASP A 390 23.85 -2.55 -7.76
C ASP A 390 23.49 -1.82 -6.44
N THR A 391 23.33 -2.59 -5.37
CA THR A 391 22.98 -2.09 -4.03
C THR A 391 24.23 -1.75 -3.21
N ALA A 392 25.35 -1.52 -3.84
CA ALA A 392 26.55 -1.00 -3.18
C ALA A 392 26.33 0.49 -2.80
N TRP A 393 25.50 0.72 -1.77
CA TRP A 393 25.30 2.04 -1.15
C TRP A 393 26.13 2.12 0.13
#